data_68e808896653991b7abce96a4eba6fcc
#
_entry.id   68e808896653991b7abce96a4eba6fcc
#
_cell.length_a   1.000
_cell.length_b   1.000
_cell.length_c   1.000
_cell.angle_alpha   90.00
_cell.angle_beta   90.00
_cell.angle_gamma   90.00
#
_symmetry.space_group_name_H-M   'P 1'
#
loop_
_entity.id
_entity.type
_entity.pdbx_description
1 polymer ?
#
loop_
_entity_poly.entity_id
_entity_poly.type
_entity_poly.pdbx_seq_one_letter_code
_entity_poly.pdbx_strand_id
1 'polypeptide(L)'
;SIKQDGNEILKNKDELVEKFQPDAEVYRGGWQSYSNSLLYFGIDRSINYAKLRAVTPDPEREDYINGQMAVSGIQANDIKNWFVNRYLFVDKKGSLTEEQISNYELAERAFSVLDDTVNFQTVIARSYDIMLSTSKGDIYFEYLSSGYKSCIYIIFGIIKEIEYRTSENPVKAKDFDGVILIDEVDLHLHPVWQAGLIKALKEIFPYAQFILTTHSPSVLQTLEKEEIIALGCDIQGNTYLKELNLGRYGLQGWTLEEILKYVMEMPATTSQLYQDTLKKFDEAMNSEDRESILQEYNLLKEMLHPDNPLCKLLSIQVSEWEA
;
A
#
# COMPACT_ATOMS: atom_id res chain seq x y z
N SER A 1 -11.07 2.14 22.04
CA SER A 1 -12.00 3.18 22.51
C SER A 1 -11.68 4.51 21.89
N ILE A 2 -12.67 5.20 21.34
CA ILE A 2 -12.50 6.53 20.72
C ILE A 2 -12.93 7.56 21.75
N LYS A 3 -12.05 8.53 22.07
CA LYS A 3 -12.42 9.71 22.87
C LYS A 3 -13.00 10.75 21.94
N GLN A 4 -14.23 11.17 22.23
CA GLN A 4 -14.84 12.35 21.65
C GLN A 4 -15.17 13.32 22.80
N ASP A 5 -14.74 14.57 22.69
CA ASP A 5 -14.98 15.66 23.66
C ASP A 5 -14.54 15.38 25.11
N GLY A 6 -13.46 14.67 25.28
CA GLY A 6 -12.74 14.57 26.54
C GLY A 6 -13.31 13.62 27.61
N ASN A 7 -14.54 13.10 27.50
CA ASN A 7 -15.17 12.40 28.63
C ASN A 7 -15.95 11.11 28.35
N GLU A 8 -16.20 10.69 27.13
CA GLU A 8 -16.88 9.41 26.89
C GLU A 8 -15.96 8.38 26.24
N ILE A 9 -15.68 7.32 26.97
CA ILE A 9 -15.00 6.12 26.47
C ILE A 9 -16.09 5.15 26.04
N LEU A 10 -16.21 4.90 24.72
CA LEU A 10 -17.07 3.84 24.21
C LEU A 10 -16.46 2.48 24.60
N LYS A 11 -17.21 1.69 25.36
CA LYS A 11 -16.68 0.51 26.04
C LYS A 11 -16.72 -0.77 25.21
N ASN A 12 -17.53 -0.81 24.17
CA ASN A 12 -17.67 -1.99 23.32
C ASN A 12 -18.05 -1.64 21.87
N LYS A 13 -18.00 -2.64 21.00
CA LYS A 13 -18.31 -2.50 19.57
C LYS A 13 -19.77 -2.09 19.30
N ASP A 14 -20.69 -2.55 20.14
CA ASP A 14 -22.12 -2.31 19.95
C ASP A 14 -22.47 -0.85 20.24
N GLU A 15 -21.86 -0.26 21.30
CA GLU A 15 -21.98 1.19 21.59
C GLU A 15 -21.38 2.05 20.48
N LEU A 16 -20.28 1.60 19.84
CA LEU A 16 -19.70 2.25 18.67
C LEU A 16 -20.67 2.22 17.49
N VAL A 17 -21.22 1.05 17.19
CA VAL A 17 -22.17 0.86 16.10
C VAL A 17 -23.43 1.70 16.32
N GLU A 18 -23.98 1.70 17.53
CA GLU A 18 -25.19 2.46 17.89
C GLU A 18 -24.97 3.98 17.76
N LYS A 19 -23.79 4.49 18.20
CA LYS A 19 -23.47 5.93 18.16
C LYS A 19 -23.16 6.43 16.75
N PHE A 20 -22.57 5.60 15.90
CA PHE A 20 -22.22 5.94 14.52
C PHE A 20 -23.16 5.32 13.49
N GLN A 21 -24.25 4.69 13.91
CA GLN A 21 -25.31 4.28 13.00
C GLN A 21 -25.91 5.55 12.36
N PRO A 22 -25.86 5.68 11.04
CA PRO A 22 -26.54 6.79 10.38
C PRO A 22 -28.03 6.71 10.67
N ASP A 23 -28.68 7.87 10.83
CA ASP A 23 -30.12 7.93 10.96
C ASP A 23 -30.81 7.04 9.92
N ALA A 24 -31.88 6.37 10.30
CA ALA A 24 -32.56 5.40 9.43
C ALA A 24 -33.07 6.01 8.10
N GLU A 25 -33.23 7.33 8.05
CA GLU A 25 -33.52 8.05 6.80
C GLU A 25 -32.31 8.17 5.88
N VAL A 26 -31.10 8.34 6.43
CA VAL A 26 -29.84 8.28 5.67
C VAL A 26 -29.61 6.86 5.17
N TYR A 27 -29.97 5.84 5.94
CA TYR A 27 -29.85 4.44 5.56
C TYR A 27 -30.76 4.03 4.40
N ARG A 28 -31.93 4.69 4.23
CA ARG A 28 -32.91 4.34 3.16
C ARG A 28 -32.70 5.04 1.81
N GLY A 29 -31.88 6.08 1.73
CA GLY A 29 -31.69 6.83 0.49
C GLY A 29 -30.32 7.48 0.30
N GLY A 30 -29.62 7.82 1.38
CA GLY A 30 -28.38 8.59 1.29
C GLY A 30 -27.13 7.77 0.91
N TRP A 31 -27.06 6.51 1.31
CA TRP A 31 -25.90 5.66 1.00
C TRP A 31 -25.84 5.27 -0.48
N GLN A 32 -26.97 5.12 -1.14
CA GLN A 32 -27.02 4.79 -2.58
C GLN A 32 -26.40 5.90 -3.42
N SER A 33 -26.60 7.18 -3.08
CA SER A 33 -26.03 8.30 -3.84
C SER A 33 -24.50 8.45 -3.67
N TYR A 34 -23.94 7.99 -2.55
CA TYR A 34 -22.49 8.07 -2.27
C TYR A 34 -21.74 6.78 -2.57
N SER A 35 -22.42 5.63 -2.71
CA SER A 35 -21.78 4.33 -2.95
C SER A 35 -21.01 4.28 -4.27
N ASN A 36 -21.38 5.12 -5.23
CA ASN A 36 -20.68 5.21 -6.51
C ASN A 36 -19.38 6.02 -6.42
N SER A 37 -19.27 6.91 -5.43
CA SER A 37 -18.08 7.76 -5.21
C SER A 37 -17.14 7.24 -4.12
N LEU A 38 -17.47 6.12 -3.45
CA LEU A 38 -16.65 5.53 -2.38
C LEU A 38 -16.21 4.12 -2.75
N LEU A 39 -14.92 3.93 -2.93
CA LEU A 39 -14.30 2.63 -3.17
C LEU A 39 -13.54 2.19 -1.92
N TYR A 40 -13.73 0.94 -1.48
CA TYR A 40 -13.01 0.39 -0.32
C TYR A 40 -12.33 -0.93 -0.67
N PHE A 41 -11.03 -0.99 -0.44
CA PHE A 41 -10.21 -2.19 -0.55
C PHE A 41 -9.73 -2.61 0.84
N GLY A 42 -10.33 -3.67 1.38
CA GLY A 42 -9.92 -4.24 2.66
C GLY A 42 -8.65 -5.08 2.56
N ILE A 43 -8.25 -5.67 3.69
CA ILE A 43 -7.08 -6.55 3.79
C ILE A 43 -7.25 -7.87 3.04
N ASP A 44 -8.48 -8.32 2.83
CA ASP A 44 -8.78 -9.59 2.15
C ASP A 44 -8.72 -9.42 0.63
N ARG A 45 -7.48 -9.28 0.12
CA ARG A 45 -7.16 -9.09 -1.30
C ARG A 45 -6.44 -10.31 -1.86
N SER A 46 -7.04 -11.49 -1.71
CA SER A 46 -6.45 -12.71 -2.26
C SER A 46 -6.43 -12.70 -3.79
N ILE A 47 -5.24 -12.64 -4.37
CA ILE A 47 -5.02 -12.68 -5.80
C ILE A 47 -4.85 -14.15 -6.19
N ASN A 48 -5.95 -14.82 -6.45
CA ASN A 48 -5.91 -16.17 -6.95
C ASN A 48 -5.79 -16.16 -8.48
N TYR A 49 -4.77 -16.89 -8.99
CA TYR A 49 -4.71 -17.16 -10.41
C TYR A 49 -5.96 -17.94 -10.83
N ALA A 50 -6.79 -17.32 -11.67
CA ALA A 50 -7.90 -18.00 -12.31
C ALA A 50 -7.61 -18.12 -13.81
N LYS A 51 -7.53 -19.36 -14.29
CA LYS A 51 -7.51 -19.62 -15.73
C LYS A 51 -8.84 -19.20 -16.33
N LEU A 52 -8.82 -18.17 -17.17
CA LEU A 52 -10.01 -17.73 -17.86
C LEU A 52 -10.40 -18.76 -18.92
N ARG A 53 -11.56 -19.36 -18.78
CA ARG A 53 -12.09 -20.37 -19.74
C ARG A 53 -12.96 -19.75 -20.81
N ALA A 54 -13.61 -18.65 -20.49
CA ALA A 54 -14.46 -17.87 -21.39
C ALA A 54 -14.45 -16.41 -20.91
N VAL A 55 -14.60 -15.48 -21.83
CA VAL A 55 -14.87 -14.08 -21.52
C VAL A 55 -16.36 -13.91 -21.31
N THR A 56 -16.74 -13.36 -20.17
CA THR A 56 -18.14 -13.13 -19.81
C THR A 56 -18.48 -11.64 -19.95
N PRO A 57 -19.76 -11.31 -20.20
CA PRO A 57 -20.23 -9.93 -20.16
C PRO A 57 -20.00 -9.29 -18.78
N ASP A 58 -20.03 -7.97 -18.75
CA ASP A 58 -20.04 -7.23 -17.50
C ASP A 58 -21.27 -7.60 -16.67
N PRO A 59 -21.12 -7.72 -15.33
CA PRO A 59 -22.25 -7.99 -14.48
C PRO A 59 -23.16 -6.76 -14.42
N GLU A 60 -24.46 -6.98 -14.40
CA GLU A 60 -25.41 -5.94 -13.98
C GLU A 60 -25.16 -5.63 -12.50
N ARG A 61 -24.97 -4.35 -12.17
CA ARG A 61 -24.73 -3.89 -10.81
C ARG A 61 -25.93 -3.11 -10.30
N GLU A 62 -26.52 -3.62 -9.24
CA GLU A 62 -27.54 -2.91 -8.48
C GLU A 62 -26.88 -2.09 -7.36
N ASP A 63 -27.45 -0.93 -7.04
CA ASP A 63 -26.91 0.02 -6.05
C ASP A 63 -26.65 -0.60 -4.68
N TYR A 64 -27.47 -1.59 -4.26
CA TYR A 64 -27.26 -2.26 -2.98
C TYR A 64 -25.95 -3.07 -2.96
N ILE A 65 -25.49 -3.62 -4.09
CA ILE A 65 -24.21 -4.34 -4.20
C ILE A 65 -23.07 -3.37 -4.01
N ASN A 66 -23.14 -2.17 -4.60
CA ASN A 66 -22.15 -1.12 -4.41
C ASN A 66 -22.07 -0.68 -2.93
N GLY A 67 -23.23 -0.55 -2.27
CA GLY A 67 -23.30 -0.28 -0.83
C GLY A 67 -22.67 -1.39 0.03
N GLN A 68 -22.92 -2.66 -0.29
CA GLN A 68 -22.27 -3.77 0.40
C GLN A 68 -20.74 -3.76 0.22
N MET A 69 -20.26 -3.50 -0.99
CA MET A 69 -18.82 -3.42 -1.27
C MET A 69 -18.13 -2.23 -0.58
N ALA A 70 -18.84 -1.14 -0.34
CA ALA A 70 -18.32 -0.01 0.44
C ALA A 70 -18.08 -0.37 1.92
N VAL A 71 -18.74 -1.42 2.43
CA VAL A 71 -18.58 -1.90 3.81
C VAL A 71 -17.66 -3.12 3.90
N SER A 72 -17.84 -4.12 3.01
CA SER A 72 -17.13 -5.39 3.06
C SER A 72 -15.79 -5.40 2.28
N GLY A 73 -15.57 -4.37 1.47
CA GLY A 73 -14.43 -4.28 0.58
C GLY A 73 -14.68 -4.88 -0.81
N ILE A 74 -13.96 -4.34 -1.78
CA ILE A 74 -13.98 -4.76 -3.17
C ILE A 74 -13.17 -6.04 -3.32
N GLN A 75 -13.75 -7.05 -3.95
CA GLN A 75 -13.06 -8.29 -4.29
C GLN A 75 -12.34 -8.13 -5.64
N ALA A 76 -11.09 -8.61 -5.70
CA ALA A 76 -10.27 -8.55 -6.92
C ALA A 76 -10.67 -9.60 -7.98
N ASN A 77 -11.81 -10.24 -7.79
CA ASN A 77 -12.37 -11.20 -8.74
C ASN A 77 -12.70 -10.51 -10.09
N ASP A 78 -12.62 -11.26 -11.17
CA ASP A 78 -12.98 -10.84 -12.53
C ASP A 78 -12.12 -9.75 -13.20
N ILE A 79 -11.06 -9.27 -12.55
CA ILE A 79 -10.17 -8.25 -13.13
C ILE A 79 -9.58 -8.71 -14.46
N LYS A 80 -9.12 -9.97 -14.55
CA LYS A 80 -8.62 -10.54 -15.80
C LYS A 80 -9.72 -10.60 -16.86
N ASN A 81 -10.94 -11.01 -16.49
CA ASN A 81 -12.08 -11.05 -17.40
C ASN A 81 -12.40 -9.65 -17.93
N TRP A 82 -12.46 -8.65 -17.05
CA TRP A 82 -12.72 -7.27 -17.43
C TRP A 82 -11.66 -6.76 -18.42
N PHE A 83 -10.38 -6.91 -18.12
CA PHE A 83 -9.30 -6.43 -19.00
C PHE A 83 -9.32 -7.12 -20.36
N VAL A 84 -9.49 -8.44 -20.39
CA VAL A 84 -9.55 -9.22 -21.64
C VAL A 84 -10.80 -8.88 -22.45
N ASN A 85 -11.94 -8.65 -21.79
CA ASN A 85 -13.16 -8.20 -22.46
C ASN A 85 -12.92 -6.86 -23.17
N ARG A 86 -12.35 -5.88 -22.47
CA ARG A 86 -12.05 -4.56 -23.05
C ARG A 86 -11.07 -4.68 -24.23
N TYR A 87 -10.01 -5.45 -24.10
CA TYR A 87 -9.05 -5.73 -25.17
C TYR A 87 -9.72 -6.30 -26.42
N LEU A 88 -10.64 -7.24 -26.28
CA LEU A 88 -11.30 -7.90 -27.41
C LEU A 88 -12.26 -6.96 -28.18
N PHE A 89 -12.78 -5.95 -27.53
CA PHE A 89 -13.82 -5.08 -28.09
C PHE A 89 -13.39 -3.64 -28.34
N VAL A 90 -12.20 -3.20 -27.87
CA VAL A 90 -11.74 -1.80 -27.99
C VAL A 90 -11.70 -1.31 -29.44
N ASP A 91 -11.29 -2.16 -30.39
CA ASP A 91 -11.22 -1.83 -31.82
C ASP A 91 -12.54 -2.08 -32.57
N LYS A 92 -13.60 -2.50 -31.90
CA LYS A 92 -14.90 -2.78 -32.51
C LYS A 92 -15.82 -1.58 -32.39
N LYS A 93 -16.04 -0.89 -33.50
CA LYS A 93 -16.85 0.32 -33.54
C LYS A 93 -18.23 0.12 -32.88
N GLY A 94 -18.53 0.92 -31.86
CA GLY A 94 -19.80 0.90 -31.17
C GLY A 94 -19.99 -0.22 -30.14
N SER A 95 -18.93 -1.01 -29.85
CA SER A 95 -18.98 -2.06 -28.83
C SER A 95 -18.71 -1.54 -27.41
N LEU A 96 -17.93 -0.50 -27.30
CA LEU A 96 -17.58 0.17 -26.02
C LEU A 96 -17.91 1.66 -26.12
N THR A 97 -18.17 2.28 -24.96
CA THR A 97 -18.27 3.74 -24.85
C THR A 97 -16.90 4.40 -24.92
N GLU A 98 -16.85 5.71 -25.10
CA GLU A 98 -15.57 6.45 -25.09
C GLU A 98 -14.87 6.36 -23.72
N GLU A 99 -15.63 6.31 -22.63
CA GLU A 99 -15.12 6.17 -21.28
C GLU A 99 -14.52 4.78 -21.07
N GLN A 100 -15.17 3.71 -21.55
CA GLN A 100 -14.66 2.35 -21.47
C GLN A 100 -13.37 2.18 -22.28
N ILE A 101 -13.29 2.80 -23.45
CA ILE A 101 -12.05 2.82 -24.27
C ILE A 101 -10.95 3.54 -23.50
N SER A 102 -11.24 4.73 -22.95
CA SER A 102 -10.27 5.49 -22.14
C SER A 102 -9.80 4.72 -20.90
N ASN A 103 -10.70 3.99 -20.25
CA ASN A 103 -10.40 3.17 -19.08
C ASN A 103 -9.51 1.97 -19.42
N TYR A 104 -9.74 1.35 -20.59
CA TYR A 104 -8.88 0.29 -21.09
C TYR A 104 -7.46 0.83 -21.41
N GLU A 105 -7.35 1.96 -22.11
CA GLU A 105 -6.06 2.60 -22.43
C GLU A 105 -5.29 2.98 -21.13
N LEU A 106 -6.02 3.46 -20.11
CA LEU A 106 -5.45 3.75 -18.79
C LEU A 106 -4.91 2.49 -18.10
N ALA A 107 -5.67 1.38 -18.17
CA ALA A 107 -5.24 0.10 -17.63
C ALA A 107 -4.02 -0.47 -18.39
N GLU A 108 -4.01 -0.36 -19.71
CA GLU A 108 -2.85 -0.76 -20.52
C GLU A 108 -1.60 0.04 -20.12
N ARG A 109 -1.73 1.36 -19.99
CA ARG A 109 -0.66 2.24 -19.55
C ARG A 109 -0.17 1.94 -18.12
N ALA A 110 -1.03 1.43 -17.24
CA ALA A 110 -0.67 1.16 -15.85
C ALA A 110 0.51 0.18 -15.70
N PHE A 111 0.73 -0.71 -16.66
CA PHE A 111 1.89 -1.60 -16.66
C PHE A 111 3.20 -0.80 -16.68
N SER A 112 3.33 0.14 -17.60
CA SER A 112 4.55 0.96 -17.73
C SER A 112 4.67 2.08 -16.68
N VAL A 113 3.57 2.51 -16.09
CA VAL A 113 3.61 3.48 -14.98
C VAL A 113 4.21 2.85 -13.72
N LEU A 114 3.95 1.56 -13.49
CA LEU A 114 4.56 0.83 -12.37
C LEU A 114 6.03 0.47 -12.62
N ASP A 115 6.35 0.06 -13.84
CA ASP A 115 7.70 -0.32 -14.27
C ASP A 115 7.84 0.01 -15.76
N ASP A 116 8.66 1.01 -16.08
CA ASP A 116 8.86 1.52 -17.44
C ASP A 116 9.44 0.47 -18.41
N THR A 117 9.98 -0.62 -17.89
CA THR A 117 10.47 -1.76 -18.68
C THR A 117 9.38 -2.76 -19.02
N VAL A 118 8.18 -2.64 -18.46
CA VAL A 118 7.07 -3.58 -18.65
C VAL A 118 5.95 -2.94 -19.45
N ASN A 119 5.63 -3.49 -20.59
CA ASN A 119 4.58 -2.97 -21.46
C ASN A 119 3.59 -4.08 -21.84
N PHE A 120 2.32 -3.71 -22.00
CA PHE A 120 1.33 -4.62 -22.56
C PHE A 120 1.68 -4.94 -24.01
N GLN A 121 1.55 -6.21 -24.41
CA GLN A 121 1.81 -6.64 -25.78
C GLN A 121 0.53 -7.15 -26.45
N THR A 122 -0.12 -8.15 -25.87
CA THR A 122 -1.33 -8.77 -26.46
C THR A 122 -2.02 -9.69 -25.46
N VAL A 123 -3.22 -10.16 -25.83
CA VAL A 123 -3.90 -11.27 -25.19
C VAL A 123 -3.88 -12.48 -26.11
N ILE A 124 -3.46 -13.63 -25.61
CA ILE A 124 -3.36 -14.88 -26.38
C ILE A 124 -4.76 -15.46 -26.59
N ALA A 125 -5.24 -15.48 -27.84
CA ALA A 125 -6.60 -15.88 -28.18
C ALA A 125 -6.99 -17.29 -27.70
N ARG A 126 -6.04 -18.23 -27.62
CA ARG A 126 -6.29 -19.63 -27.24
C ARG A 126 -6.54 -19.81 -25.73
N SER A 127 -5.93 -18.96 -24.89
CA SER A 127 -5.89 -19.17 -23.43
C SER A 127 -6.38 -17.95 -22.65
N TYR A 128 -6.59 -16.82 -23.31
CA TYR A 128 -6.88 -15.51 -22.71
C TYR A 128 -5.79 -15.03 -21.73
N ASP A 129 -4.56 -15.52 -21.92
CA ASP A 129 -3.44 -15.08 -21.11
C ASP A 129 -2.92 -13.73 -21.62
N ILE A 130 -2.61 -12.85 -20.68
CA ILE A 130 -2.06 -11.52 -20.95
C ILE A 130 -0.56 -11.68 -21.15
N MET A 131 -0.07 -11.23 -22.31
CA MET A 131 1.35 -11.21 -22.65
C MET A 131 1.89 -9.79 -22.49
N LEU A 132 3.03 -9.67 -21.85
CA LEU A 132 3.75 -8.44 -21.62
C LEU A 132 5.14 -8.53 -22.22
N SER A 133 5.65 -7.43 -22.75
CA SER A 133 7.06 -7.29 -23.15
C SER A 133 7.86 -6.69 -21.99
N THR A 134 9.06 -7.20 -21.76
CA THR A 134 10.01 -6.71 -20.77
C THR A 134 11.40 -6.56 -21.37
N SER A 135 12.31 -5.90 -20.66
CA SER A 135 13.72 -5.80 -21.06
C SER A 135 14.42 -7.16 -21.24
N LYS A 136 13.84 -8.24 -20.71
CA LYS A 136 14.37 -9.62 -20.78
C LYS A 136 13.61 -10.50 -21.77
N GLY A 137 12.64 -9.94 -22.49
CA GLY A 137 11.78 -10.64 -23.44
C GLY A 137 10.33 -10.70 -22.99
N ASP A 138 9.50 -11.42 -23.75
CA ASP A 138 8.08 -11.53 -23.49
C ASP A 138 7.78 -12.49 -22.36
N ILE A 139 6.82 -12.11 -21.51
CA ILE A 139 6.43 -12.86 -20.32
C ILE A 139 4.90 -12.86 -20.14
N TYR A 140 4.35 -13.95 -19.68
CA TYR A 140 2.96 -13.96 -19.23
C TYR A 140 2.79 -13.16 -17.94
N PHE A 141 1.71 -12.41 -17.83
CA PHE A 141 1.37 -11.64 -16.64
C PHE A 141 1.44 -12.47 -15.36
N GLU A 142 1.02 -13.73 -15.41
CA GLU A 142 1.01 -14.66 -14.28
C GLU A 142 2.40 -14.99 -13.74
N TYR A 143 3.45 -14.82 -14.57
CA TYR A 143 4.84 -15.10 -14.16
C TYR A 143 5.58 -13.88 -13.61
N LEU A 144 4.95 -12.71 -13.62
CA LEU A 144 5.50 -11.54 -12.94
C LEU A 144 5.57 -11.75 -11.41
N SER A 145 6.36 -10.93 -10.75
CA SER A 145 6.46 -10.97 -9.29
C SER A 145 5.09 -10.76 -8.62
N SER A 146 4.88 -11.39 -7.47
CA SER A 146 3.63 -11.25 -6.73
C SER A 146 3.33 -9.79 -6.38
N GLY A 147 4.35 -9.01 -6.00
CA GLY A 147 4.20 -7.59 -5.69
C GLY A 147 3.73 -6.77 -6.89
N TYR A 148 4.36 -6.93 -8.06
CA TYR A 148 3.92 -6.25 -9.27
C TYR A 148 2.46 -6.58 -9.63
N LYS A 149 2.12 -7.88 -9.57
CA LYS A 149 0.74 -8.33 -9.82
C LYS A 149 -0.25 -7.70 -8.84
N SER A 150 0.11 -7.62 -7.56
CA SER A 150 -0.73 -6.99 -6.54
C SER A 150 -0.99 -5.51 -6.84
N CYS A 151 0.02 -4.78 -7.28
CA CYS A 151 -0.16 -3.38 -7.70
C CYS A 151 -1.12 -3.26 -8.89
N ILE A 152 -0.92 -4.07 -9.94
CA ILE A 152 -1.82 -4.07 -11.11
C ILE A 152 -3.24 -4.43 -10.73
N TYR A 153 -3.43 -5.41 -9.83
CA TYR A 153 -4.78 -5.77 -9.38
C TYR A 153 -5.49 -4.65 -8.62
N ILE A 154 -4.77 -3.88 -7.80
CA ILE A 154 -5.35 -2.70 -7.14
C ILE A 154 -5.77 -1.67 -8.20
N ILE A 155 -4.87 -1.32 -9.12
CA ILE A 155 -5.14 -0.31 -10.16
C ILE A 155 -6.30 -0.74 -11.06
N PHE A 156 -6.26 -1.97 -11.59
CA PHE A 156 -7.33 -2.49 -12.43
C PHE A 156 -8.64 -2.66 -11.66
N GLY A 157 -8.56 -3.05 -10.40
CA GLY A 157 -9.71 -3.12 -9.51
C GLY A 157 -10.41 -1.78 -9.35
N ILE A 158 -9.65 -0.70 -9.17
CA ILE A 158 -10.17 0.67 -9.10
C ILE A 158 -10.84 1.05 -10.42
N ILE A 159 -10.14 0.90 -11.56
CA ILE A 159 -10.67 1.27 -12.89
C ILE A 159 -11.98 0.50 -13.17
N LYS A 160 -11.97 -0.82 -12.98
CA LYS A 160 -13.13 -1.69 -13.16
C LYS A 160 -14.32 -1.28 -12.29
N GLU A 161 -14.07 -1.00 -11.00
CA GLU A 161 -15.16 -0.63 -10.10
C GLU A 161 -15.73 0.75 -10.40
N ILE A 162 -14.92 1.71 -10.80
CA ILE A 162 -15.41 3.00 -11.28
C ILE A 162 -16.35 2.77 -12.48
N GLU A 163 -15.90 2.01 -13.46
CA GLU A 163 -16.67 1.73 -14.68
C GLU A 163 -17.99 1.02 -14.41
N TYR A 164 -18.00 0.02 -13.53
CA TYR A 164 -19.22 -0.72 -13.19
C TYR A 164 -20.21 0.10 -12.39
N ARG A 165 -19.73 0.96 -11.48
CA ARG A 165 -20.58 1.80 -10.63
C ARG A 165 -21.16 3.01 -11.35
N THR A 166 -20.52 3.44 -12.43
CA THR A 166 -20.94 4.60 -13.22
C THR A 166 -21.54 4.19 -14.57
N SER A 167 -22.02 2.95 -14.72
CA SER A 167 -22.55 2.43 -15.97
C SER A 167 -23.71 3.23 -16.56
N GLU A 168 -24.56 3.85 -15.74
CA GLU A 168 -25.63 4.74 -16.18
C GLU A 168 -25.13 6.12 -16.62
N ASN A 169 -24.07 6.64 -15.99
CA ASN A 169 -23.41 7.89 -16.32
C ASN A 169 -21.91 7.63 -16.39
N PRO A 170 -21.41 7.07 -17.49
CA PRO A 170 -20.03 6.61 -17.59
C PRO A 170 -19.01 7.70 -17.28
N VAL A 171 -17.98 7.36 -16.50
CA VAL A 171 -16.88 8.25 -16.09
C VAL A 171 -15.56 7.64 -16.54
N LYS A 172 -14.68 8.48 -17.05
CA LYS A 172 -13.29 8.08 -17.27
C LYS A 172 -12.59 7.94 -15.92
N ALA A 173 -12.00 6.80 -15.64
CA ALA A 173 -11.39 6.51 -14.34
C ALA A 173 -10.32 7.55 -13.92
N LYS A 174 -9.60 8.13 -14.88
CA LYS A 174 -8.65 9.22 -14.63
C LYS A 174 -9.31 10.51 -14.11
N ASP A 175 -10.59 10.72 -14.39
CA ASP A 175 -11.36 11.90 -14.01
C ASP A 175 -12.24 11.66 -12.77
N PHE A 176 -12.10 10.49 -12.15
CA PHE A 176 -12.83 10.12 -10.94
C PHE A 176 -12.37 10.98 -9.76
N ASP A 177 -13.32 11.70 -9.14
CA ASP A 177 -13.11 12.64 -8.02
C ASP A 177 -13.63 12.14 -6.67
N GLY A 178 -13.90 10.83 -6.59
CA GLY A 178 -14.39 10.18 -5.38
C GLY A 178 -13.28 9.81 -4.39
N VAL A 179 -13.67 9.08 -3.34
CA VAL A 179 -12.79 8.63 -2.26
C VAL A 179 -12.43 7.16 -2.43
N ILE A 180 -11.15 6.83 -2.31
CA ILE A 180 -10.61 5.48 -2.39
C ILE A 180 -9.93 5.14 -1.08
N LEU A 181 -10.52 4.20 -0.34
CA LEU A 181 -9.98 3.68 0.90
C LEU A 181 -9.20 2.39 0.60
N ILE A 182 -7.95 2.28 1.06
CA ILE A 182 -7.18 1.04 0.94
C ILE A 182 -6.57 0.73 2.31
N ASP A 183 -7.01 -0.38 2.89
CA ASP A 183 -6.48 -0.84 4.17
C ASP A 183 -5.20 -1.63 3.94
N GLU A 184 -4.15 -1.35 4.76
CA GLU A 184 -2.82 -1.95 4.65
C GLU A 184 -2.30 -1.97 3.19
N VAL A 185 -2.15 -0.80 2.58
CA VAL A 185 -1.77 -0.66 1.16
C VAL A 185 -0.49 -1.42 0.79
N ASP A 186 0.40 -1.62 1.73
CA ASP A 186 1.67 -2.35 1.62
C ASP A 186 1.53 -3.88 1.75
N LEU A 187 0.34 -4.39 2.06
CA LEU A 187 0.12 -5.83 2.28
C LEU A 187 0.54 -6.68 1.07
N HIS A 188 1.38 -7.67 1.32
CA HIS A 188 1.96 -8.59 0.33
C HIS A 188 2.89 -7.92 -0.71
N LEU A 189 3.24 -6.64 -0.55
CA LEU A 189 4.15 -5.94 -1.44
C LEU A 189 5.60 -5.99 -0.94
N HIS A 190 6.53 -6.26 -1.85
CA HIS A 190 7.94 -6.02 -1.59
C HIS A 190 8.19 -4.51 -1.45
N PRO A 191 9.13 -4.04 -0.58
CA PRO A 191 9.38 -2.62 -0.36
C PRO A 191 9.54 -1.77 -1.63
N VAL A 192 10.15 -2.30 -2.67
CA VAL A 192 10.29 -1.62 -3.98
C VAL A 192 8.92 -1.26 -4.59
N TRP A 193 7.93 -2.14 -4.46
CA TRP A 193 6.58 -1.92 -5.00
C TRP A 193 5.70 -1.05 -4.09
N GLN A 194 6.00 -0.99 -2.80
CA GLN A 194 5.25 -0.17 -1.84
C GLN A 194 5.32 1.32 -2.21
N ALA A 195 6.54 1.82 -2.46
CA ALA A 195 6.76 3.20 -2.91
C ALA A 195 6.22 3.45 -4.33
N GLY A 196 6.44 2.49 -5.24
CA GLY A 196 6.00 2.58 -6.63
C GLY A 196 4.49 2.65 -6.78
N LEU A 197 3.74 1.87 -5.98
CA LEU A 197 2.28 1.88 -6.01
C LEU A 197 1.70 3.24 -5.66
N ILE A 198 2.17 3.91 -4.61
CA ILE A 198 1.66 5.23 -4.21
C ILE A 198 1.83 6.25 -5.34
N LYS A 199 3.02 6.26 -5.96
CA LYS A 199 3.28 7.13 -7.11
C LYS A 199 2.34 6.82 -8.27
N ALA A 200 2.17 5.55 -8.61
CA ALA A 200 1.29 5.11 -9.70
C ALA A 200 -0.18 5.49 -9.43
N LEU A 201 -0.68 5.31 -8.19
CA LEU A 201 -2.04 5.68 -7.82
C LEU A 201 -2.29 7.19 -8.02
N LYS A 202 -1.38 8.05 -7.57
CA LYS A 202 -1.47 9.50 -7.75
C LYS A 202 -1.41 9.91 -9.23
N GLU A 203 -0.60 9.23 -10.04
CA GLU A 203 -0.47 9.52 -11.47
C GLU A 203 -1.70 9.07 -12.27
N ILE A 204 -2.22 7.87 -11.97
CA ILE A 204 -3.33 7.26 -12.71
C ILE A 204 -4.68 7.89 -12.33
N PHE A 205 -4.86 8.28 -11.06
CA PHE A 205 -6.10 8.85 -10.52
C PHE A 205 -5.87 10.22 -9.86
N PRO A 206 -5.51 11.26 -10.64
CA PRO A 206 -5.05 12.54 -10.11
C PRO A 206 -6.11 13.34 -9.35
N TYR A 207 -7.39 13.01 -9.52
CA TYR A 207 -8.51 13.71 -8.86
C TYR A 207 -9.11 12.93 -7.71
N ALA A 208 -8.77 11.65 -7.56
CA ALA A 208 -9.28 10.83 -6.47
C ALA A 208 -8.63 11.21 -5.13
N GLN A 209 -9.42 11.20 -4.06
CA GLN A 209 -8.90 11.29 -2.70
C GLN A 209 -8.57 9.89 -2.18
N PHE A 210 -7.30 9.64 -1.91
CA PHE A 210 -6.85 8.40 -1.27
C PHE A 210 -6.80 8.56 0.24
N ILE A 211 -7.35 7.57 0.97
CA ILE A 211 -7.14 7.39 2.41
C ILE A 211 -6.60 5.97 2.59
N LEU A 212 -5.34 5.88 3.01
CA LEU A 212 -4.60 4.64 3.05
C LEU A 212 -4.13 4.35 4.47
N THR A 213 -4.19 3.09 4.90
CA THR A 213 -3.46 2.67 6.09
C THR A 213 -2.20 1.92 5.68
N THR A 214 -1.13 2.05 6.45
CA THR A 214 0.14 1.37 6.19
C THR A 214 0.96 1.18 7.46
N HIS A 215 1.72 0.09 7.49
CA HIS A 215 2.79 -0.17 8.43
C HIS A 215 4.18 -0.11 7.77
N SER A 216 4.27 0.42 6.54
CA SER A 216 5.51 0.46 5.78
C SER A 216 6.24 1.80 5.91
N PRO A 217 7.47 1.82 6.44
CA PRO A 217 8.30 3.01 6.40
C PRO A 217 8.67 3.42 4.97
N SER A 218 8.73 2.48 4.02
CA SER A 218 8.99 2.77 2.61
C SER A 218 7.87 3.53 1.93
N VAL A 219 6.62 3.32 2.31
CA VAL A 219 5.47 4.13 1.88
C VAL A 219 5.61 5.54 2.43
N LEU A 220 5.87 5.68 3.74
CA LEU A 220 5.95 6.97 4.41
C LEU A 220 7.07 7.87 3.85
N GLN A 221 8.19 7.30 3.41
CA GLN A 221 9.27 8.07 2.77
C GLN A 221 8.85 8.77 1.48
N THR A 222 7.77 8.33 0.82
CA THR A 222 7.32 8.88 -0.47
C THR A 222 6.26 9.95 -0.33
N LEU A 223 5.78 10.19 0.90
CA LEU A 223 4.68 11.10 1.18
C LEU A 223 5.18 12.50 1.54
N GLU A 224 4.37 13.48 1.22
CA GLU A 224 4.55 14.84 1.72
C GLU A 224 4.09 14.94 3.17
N LYS A 225 4.56 15.96 3.88
CA LYS A 225 4.24 16.15 5.29
C LYS A 225 2.73 16.17 5.59
N GLU A 226 1.98 16.82 4.71
CA GLU A 226 0.54 17.03 4.82
C GLU A 226 -0.28 15.76 4.54
N GLU A 227 0.37 14.74 3.97
CA GLU A 227 -0.26 13.46 3.63
C GLU A 227 -0.12 12.43 4.76
N ILE A 228 0.60 12.75 5.84
CA ILE A 228 0.91 11.81 6.92
C ILE A 228 0.05 12.10 8.13
N ILE A 229 -0.77 11.11 8.52
CA ILE A 229 -1.54 11.11 9.76
C ILE A 229 -1.00 9.99 10.65
N ALA A 230 -0.23 10.34 11.67
CA ALA A 230 0.29 9.36 12.62
C ALA A 230 -0.69 9.14 13.78
N LEU A 231 -0.96 7.87 14.06
CA LEU A 231 -1.82 7.47 15.18
C LEU A 231 -0.97 6.79 16.25
N GLY A 232 -1.14 7.22 17.49
CA GLY A 232 -0.54 6.57 18.66
C GLY A 232 -1.59 5.88 19.51
N CYS A 233 -1.14 5.03 20.43
CA CYS A 233 -2.00 4.37 21.41
C CYS A 233 -1.44 4.61 22.81
N ASP A 234 -2.25 5.10 23.73
CA ASP A 234 -1.83 5.30 25.11
C ASP A 234 -1.83 3.98 25.90
N ILE A 235 -1.30 4.01 27.12
CA ILE A 235 -1.25 2.82 28.02
C ILE A 235 -2.63 2.29 28.42
N GLN A 236 -3.68 3.05 28.17
CA GLN A 236 -5.08 2.68 28.44
C GLN A 236 -5.75 2.11 27.18
N GLY A 237 -5.05 2.07 26.04
CA GLY A 237 -5.55 1.60 24.75
C GLY A 237 -6.37 2.64 23.98
N ASN A 238 -6.31 3.93 24.35
CA ASN A 238 -6.97 4.97 23.58
C ASN A 238 -6.10 5.40 22.42
N THR A 239 -6.69 5.49 21.22
CA THR A 239 -6.02 6.02 20.04
C THR A 239 -6.01 7.56 20.09
N TYR A 240 -4.87 8.16 19.76
CA TYR A 240 -4.73 9.61 19.64
C TYR A 240 -3.95 9.99 18.38
N LEU A 241 -4.16 11.22 17.93
CA LEU A 241 -3.36 11.80 16.86
C LEU A 241 -1.97 12.16 17.39
N LYS A 242 -0.94 11.55 16.83
CA LYS A 242 0.45 11.82 17.19
C LYS A 242 0.98 12.99 16.40
N GLU A 243 1.44 14.02 17.07
CA GLU A 243 2.13 15.13 16.43
C GLU A 243 3.55 14.70 16.05
N LEU A 244 3.86 14.79 14.74
CA LEU A 244 5.20 14.56 14.21
C LEU A 244 5.89 15.90 13.97
N ASN A 245 7.07 16.08 14.55
CA ASN A 245 7.89 17.26 14.28
C ASN A 245 8.63 17.11 12.94
N LEU A 246 7.90 17.26 11.83
CA LEU A 246 8.41 17.10 10.48
C LEU A 246 8.87 18.43 9.90
N GLY A 247 10.06 18.41 9.28
CA GLY A 247 10.53 19.50 8.45
C GLY A 247 9.73 19.65 7.15
N ARG A 248 10.15 20.62 6.31
CA ARG A 248 9.50 20.90 5.02
C ARG A 248 9.33 19.67 4.10
N TYR A 249 10.28 18.75 4.16
CA TYR A 249 10.32 17.58 3.29
C TYR A 249 9.72 16.31 3.93
N GLY A 250 8.96 16.45 5.02
CA GLY A 250 8.35 15.30 5.69
C GLY A 250 9.40 14.27 6.11
N LEU A 251 9.21 13.02 5.68
CA LEU A 251 10.09 11.88 5.99
C LEU A 251 11.05 11.51 4.85
N GLN A 252 11.09 12.28 3.76
CA GLN A 252 11.87 11.93 2.56
C GLN A 252 13.39 11.81 2.79
N GLY A 253 13.93 12.47 3.78
CA GLY A 253 15.36 12.38 4.14
C GLY A 253 15.65 11.44 5.32
N TRP A 254 14.64 10.83 5.91
CA TRP A 254 14.80 9.93 7.04
C TRP A 254 15.17 8.52 6.59
N THR A 255 16.01 7.85 7.35
CA THR A 255 16.27 6.42 7.14
C THR A 255 15.04 5.59 7.55
N LEU A 256 14.94 4.36 7.01
CA LEU A 256 13.86 3.43 7.42
C LEU A 256 13.88 3.17 8.93
N GLU A 257 15.09 3.10 9.52
CA GLU A 257 15.29 2.89 10.95
C GLU A 257 14.75 4.07 11.77
N GLU A 258 15.01 5.30 11.36
CA GLU A 258 14.48 6.50 12.02
C GLU A 258 12.95 6.54 11.97
N ILE A 259 12.36 6.17 10.84
CA ILE A 259 10.89 6.10 10.69
C ILE A 259 10.31 5.02 11.62
N LEU A 260 10.89 3.81 11.61
CA LEU A 260 10.47 2.72 12.50
C LEU A 260 10.53 3.14 13.97
N LYS A 261 11.61 3.80 14.37
CA LYS A 261 11.85 4.19 15.77
C LYS A 261 10.99 5.38 16.22
N TYR A 262 10.97 6.47 15.43
CA TYR A 262 10.40 7.74 15.88
C TYR A 262 8.95 7.98 15.42
N VAL A 263 8.55 7.36 14.31
CA VAL A 263 7.18 7.48 13.80
C VAL A 263 6.34 6.28 14.26
N MET A 264 6.85 5.07 14.05
CA MET A 264 6.14 3.82 14.36
C MET A 264 6.40 3.28 15.79
N GLU A 265 7.24 3.98 16.57
CA GLU A 265 7.53 3.66 17.98
C GLU A 265 8.05 2.23 18.21
N MET A 266 8.78 1.70 17.21
CA MET A 266 9.41 0.40 17.34
C MET A 266 10.53 0.46 18.41
N PRO A 267 10.46 -0.36 19.47
CA PRO A 267 11.37 -0.21 20.62
C PRO A 267 12.81 -0.53 20.26
N ALA A 268 13.03 -1.40 19.29
CA ALA A 268 14.36 -1.78 18.83
C ALA A 268 14.32 -2.19 17.35
N THR A 269 15.30 -1.71 16.60
CA THR A 269 15.50 -2.05 15.17
C THR A 269 16.61 -3.07 14.96
N THR A 270 17.34 -3.41 16.04
CA THR A 270 18.43 -4.39 16.06
C THR A 270 18.13 -5.54 17.01
N SER A 271 18.86 -6.66 16.86
CA SER A 271 18.68 -7.83 17.71
C SER A 271 19.09 -7.55 19.17
N GLN A 272 18.47 -8.26 20.11
CA GLN A 272 18.83 -8.15 21.53
C GLN A 272 20.33 -8.48 21.76
N LEU A 273 20.84 -9.49 21.07
CA LEU A 273 22.26 -9.88 21.15
C LEU A 273 23.18 -8.69 20.79
N TYR A 274 22.85 -7.99 19.70
CA TYR A 274 23.65 -6.84 19.29
C TYR A 274 23.60 -5.71 20.34
N GLN A 275 22.42 -5.42 20.89
CA GLN A 275 22.26 -4.39 21.93
C GLN A 275 23.03 -4.74 23.20
N ASP A 276 22.96 -5.99 23.64
CA ASP A 276 23.69 -6.48 24.81
C ASP A 276 25.21 -6.43 24.59
N THR A 277 25.68 -6.78 23.39
CA THR A 277 27.10 -6.69 23.03
C THR A 277 27.57 -5.23 22.99
N LEU A 278 26.78 -4.33 22.39
CA LEU A 278 27.10 -2.91 22.35
C LEU A 278 27.18 -2.31 23.78
N LYS A 279 26.23 -2.70 24.66
CA LYS A 279 26.23 -2.28 26.05
C LYS A 279 27.46 -2.79 26.81
N LYS A 280 27.85 -4.06 26.61
CA LYS A 280 29.06 -4.63 27.22
C LYS A 280 30.34 -3.94 26.72
N PHE A 281 30.37 -3.60 25.43
CA PHE A 281 31.45 -2.81 24.87
C PHE A 281 31.57 -1.44 25.53
N ASP A 282 30.46 -0.71 25.71
CA ASP A 282 30.46 0.58 26.40
C ASP A 282 30.86 0.44 27.88
N GLU A 283 30.44 -0.60 28.58
CA GLU A 283 30.84 -0.89 29.95
C GLU A 283 32.34 -1.20 30.05
N ALA A 284 32.87 -1.99 29.11
CA ALA A 284 34.29 -2.30 29.03
C ALA A 284 35.14 -1.06 28.74
N MET A 285 34.70 -0.20 27.81
CA MET A 285 35.34 1.08 27.53
C MET A 285 35.40 2.00 28.77
N ASN A 286 34.30 2.09 29.51
CA ASN A 286 34.20 2.88 30.73
C ASN A 286 35.06 2.36 31.87
N SER A 287 35.30 1.05 31.93
CA SER A 287 36.15 0.41 32.93
C SER A 287 37.60 0.26 32.52
N GLU A 288 37.97 0.68 31.30
CA GLU A 288 39.32 0.55 30.71
C GLU A 288 39.82 -0.91 30.68
N ASP A 289 38.89 -1.89 30.58
CA ASP A 289 39.24 -3.31 30.53
C ASP A 289 39.58 -3.72 29.09
N ARG A 290 40.89 -3.70 28.79
CA ARG A 290 41.46 -4.01 27.47
C ARG A 290 40.96 -5.35 26.91
N GLU A 291 40.92 -6.42 27.71
CA GLU A 291 40.56 -7.74 27.24
C GLU A 291 39.09 -7.77 26.82
N SER A 292 38.20 -7.24 27.64
CA SER A 292 36.78 -7.12 27.35
C SER A 292 36.50 -6.19 26.17
N ILE A 293 37.20 -5.06 26.05
CA ILE A 293 37.10 -4.13 24.93
C ILE A 293 37.37 -4.86 23.60
N LEU A 294 38.48 -5.56 23.50
CA LEU A 294 38.88 -6.27 22.27
C LEU A 294 37.95 -7.43 21.96
N GLN A 295 37.48 -8.15 22.98
CA GLN A 295 36.53 -9.24 22.81
C GLN A 295 35.18 -8.73 22.23
N GLU A 296 34.55 -7.77 22.89
CA GLU A 296 33.26 -7.23 22.47
C GLU A 296 33.34 -6.47 21.13
N TYR A 297 34.46 -5.77 20.88
CA TYR A 297 34.74 -5.16 19.58
C TYR A 297 34.76 -6.16 18.43
N ASN A 298 35.46 -7.30 18.61
CA ASN A 298 35.50 -8.33 17.59
C ASN A 298 34.11 -8.93 17.31
N LEU A 299 33.30 -9.14 18.36
CA LEU A 299 31.91 -9.60 18.21
C LEU A 299 31.06 -8.57 17.45
N LEU A 300 31.15 -7.28 17.79
CA LEU A 300 30.44 -6.22 17.08
C LEU A 300 30.84 -6.15 15.60
N LYS A 301 32.14 -6.28 15.32
CA LYS A 301 32.68 -6.28 13.97
C LYS A 301 32.16 -7.44 13.12
N GLU A 302 31.95 -8.64 13.72
CA GLU A 302 31.35 -9.79 13.05
C GLU A 302 29.84 -9.60 12.81
N MET A 303 29.13 -8.85 13.66
CA MET A 303 27.69 -8.59 13.53
C MET A 303 27.34 -7.49 12.53
N LEU A 304 28.26 -6.56 12.31
CA LEU A 304 28.04 -5.38 11.49
C LEU A 304 28.33 -5.66 10.01
N HIS A 305 27.56 -5.02 9.13
CA HIS A 305 27.92 -5.02 7.71
C HIS A 305 29.28 -4.33 7.50
N PRO A 306 30.18 -4.85 6.65
CA PRO A 306 31.53 -4.29 6.45
C PRO A 306 31.56 -2.79 6.11
N ASP A 307 30.55 -2.31 5.38
CA ASP A 307 30.42 -0.90 5.00
C ASP A 307 29.65 -0.04 6.02
N ASN A 308 29.30 -0.61 7.18
CA ASN A 308 28.60 0.15 8.22
C ASN A 308 29.53 1.22 8.79
N PRO A 309 29.12 2.53 8.79
CA PRO A 309 29.93 3.61 9.35
C PRO A 309 30.39 3.38 10.79
N LEU A 310 29.58 2.65 11.58
CA LEU A 310 29.92 2.32 12.97
C LEU A 310 31.18 1.47 13.06
N CYS A 311 31.49 0.61 12.08
CA CYS A 311 32.74 -0.15 12.06
C CYS A 311 33.96 0.75 12.11
N LYS A 312 33.93 1.89 11.39
CA LYS A 312 35.02 2.86 11.39
C LYS A 312 35.13 3.61 12.75
N LEU A 313 34.00 3.97 13.33
CA LEU A 313 33.96 4.63 14.63
C LEU A 313 34.52 3.73 15.73
N LEU A 314 34.06 2.48 15.78
CA LEU A 314 34.54 1.48 16.74
C LEU A 314 36.07 1.24 16.57
N SER A 315 36.54 1.12 15.32
CA SER A 315 37.97 0.92 15.06
C SER A 315 38.85 2.10 15.54
N ILE A 316 38.36 3.34 15.43
CA ILE A 316 39.03 4.51 15.95
C ILE A 316 39.07 4.48 17.49
N GLN A 317 37.94 4.15 18.13
CA GLN A 317 37.86 4.06 19.59
C GLN A 317 38.79 2.99 20.18
N VAL A 318 38.92 1.85 19.48
CA VAL A 318 39.75 0.72 19.94
C VAL A 318 41.21 0.84 19.54
N SER A 319 41.59 1.76 18.65
CA SER A 319 42.96 1.88 18.13
C SER A 319 44.04 2.07 19.22
N GLU A 320 43.72 2.69 20.34
CA GLU A 320 44.64 2.86 21.49
C GLU A 320 44.85 1.56 22.28
N TRP A 321 43.93 0.60 22.15
CA TRP A 321 43.91 -0.68 22.86
C TRP A 321 44.49 -1.84 22.02
N GLU A 322 44.61 -1.68 20.70
CA GLU A 322 45.24 -2.65 19.80
C GLU A 322 46.77 -2.60 19.82
N ALA A 323 47.36 -1.49 20.32
CA ALA A 323 48.79 -1.30 20.51
C ALA A 323 49.24 -2.01 21.82
#